data_bb4c43c1cd7702f0ce175e6868fb843f
#
_entry.id   bb4c43c1cd7702f0ce175e6868fb843f
#
_cell.length_a   1.000
_cell.length_b   1.000
_cell.length_c   1.000
_cell.angle_alpha   90.00
_cell.angle_beta   90.00
_cell.angle_gamma   90.00
#
_symmetry.space_group_name_H-M   'P 1'
#
loop_
_entity.id
_entity.type
_entity.pdbx_description
1 polymer ?
#
loop_
_entity_poly.entity_id
_entity_poly.type
_entity_poly.pdbx_seq_one_letter_code
_entity_poly.pdbx_strand_id
1 'polypeptide(L)'
;GKESEILQDYVDKGAILIVSGLPDTAILEKNKQAAKLLGVERICEEETTVDGLHLYSGFLLGGEVIYQAETQKEEKKQDLSLTFPWYQLSSGTKVYMRGRIEDTELENSECPPVIWRKSFPSGGYVFVVNGDYLEGSTGIGLLSAMEYETRDWILYPVVNAQNLVFTNFPGTANENEDTMMAYYSQTMKGFERDVCWPTLASVLERGKLGL
;
A
#
# COMPACT_ATOMS: atom_id res chain seq x y z
N GLY A 1 10.34 -26.55 13.01
CA GLY A 1 9.34 -27.39 13.65
C GLY A 1 8.32 -27.90 12.64
N LYS A 2 7.39 -28.72 13.07
CA LYS A 2 6.33 -29.31 12.20
C LYS A 2 5.57 -28.26 11.38
N GLU A 3 5.31 -27.09 11.93
CA GLU A 3 4.61 -25.99 11.23
C GLU A 3 5.40 -25.49 10.01
N SER A 4 6.70 -25.29 10.17
CA SER A 4 7.57 -24.86 9.04
C SER A 4 7.65 -25.92 7.94
N GLU A 5 7.55 -27.21 8.30
CA GLU A 5 7.52 -28.31 7.33
C GLU A 5 6.22 -28.34 6.54
N ILE A 6 5.08 -28.12 7.22
CA ILE A 6 3.76 -28.03 6.58
C ILE A 6 3.73 -26.83 5.62
N LEU A 7 4.18 -25.67 6.05
CA LEU A 7 4.22 -24.48 5.18
C LEU A 7 5.14 -24.67 4.00
N GLN A 8 6.29 -25.32 4.20
CA GLN A 8 7.21 -25.66 3.11
C GLN A 8 6.54 -26.60 2.08
N ASP A 9 5.82 -27.63 2.54
CA ASP A 9 5.09 -28.56 1.67
C ASP A 9 4.01 -27.84 0.83
N TYR A 10 3.32 -26.86 1.39
CA TYR A 10 2.38 -26.02 0.64
C TYR A 10 3.09 -25.22 -0.48
N VAL A 11 4.19 -24.56 -0.15
CA VAL A 11 4.95 -23.77 -1.12
C VAL A 11 5.58 -24.67 -2.20
N ASP A 12 6.06 -25.85 -1.81
CA ASP A 12 6.62 -26.84 -2.75
C ASP A 12 5.56 -27.43 -3.69
N LYS A 13 4.28 -27.28 -3.37
CA LYS A 13 3.14 -27.59 -4.26
C LYS A 13 2.67 -26.41 -5.11
N GLY A 14 3.41 -25.30 -5.11
CA GLY A 14 3.10 -24.11 -5.92
C GLY A 14 2.17 -23.10 -5.22
N ALA A 15 1.97 -23.22 -3.90
CA ALA A 15 1.15 -22.27 -3.16
C ALA A 15 1.86 -20.92 -2.97
N ILE A 16 1.04 -19.89 -2.82
CA ILE A 16 1.47 -18.53 -2.44
C ILE A 16 1.21 -18.37 -0.95
N LEU A 17 2.25 -17.99 -0.21
CA LEU A 17 2.18 -17.69 1.20
C LEU A 17 2.51 -16.22 1.43
N ILE A 18 1.68 -15.52 2.19
CA ILE A 18 1.93 -14.14 2.63
C ILE A 18 2.10 -14.19 4.15
N VAL A 19 3.25 -13.74 4.63
CA VAL A 19 3.62 -13.72 6.03
C VAL A 19 3.81 -12.28 6.47
N SER A 20 2.98 -11.81 7.40
CA SER A 20 3.17 -10.57 8.14
C SER A 20 3.37 -10.90 9.61
N GLY A 21 4.09 -10.04 10.33
CA GLY A 21 4.42 -10.33 11.72
C GLY A 21 5.37 -11.51 11.83
N LEU A 22 6.63 -11.28 11.50
CA LEU A 22 7.67 -12.30 11.58
C LEU A 22 7.84 -12.81 13.01
N PRO A 23 8.22 -14.09 13.18
CA PRO A 23 8.61 -14.60 14.50
C PRO A 23 9.80 -13.82 15.06
N ASP A 24 9.92 -13.77 16.37
CA ASP A 24 11.06 -13.18 17.04
C ASP A 24 12.39 -13.67 16.46
N THR A 25 13.37 -12.79 16.36
CA THR A 25 14.70 -13.09 15.81
C THR A 25 15.33 -14.30 16.45
N ALA A 26 15.21 -14.44 17.78
CA ALA A 26 15.71 -15.60 18.53
C ALA A 26 15.05 -16.93 18.13
N ILE A 27 13.82 -16.90 17.64
CA ILE A 27 13.11 -18.09 17.12
C ILE A 27 13.63 -18.42 15.72
N LEU A 28 13.83 -17.41 14.87
CA LEU A 28 14.36 -17.58 13.51
C LEU A 28 15.80 -18.09 13.53
N GLU A 29 16.64 -17.65 14.46
CA GLU A 29 18.01 -18.16 14.63
C GLU A 29 18.05 -19.66 14.93
N LYS A 30 17.12 -20.14 15.76
CA LYS A 30 17.01 -21.54 16.14
C LYS A 30 16.32 -22.39 15.09
N ASN A 31 15.42 -21.82 14.31
CA ASN A 31 14.61 -22.52 13.30
C ASN A 31 15.12 -22.21 11.88
N LYS A 32 16.24 -22.83 11.50
CA LYS A 32 16.85 -22.67 10.17
C LYS A 32 15.88 -22.95 9.01
N GLN A 33 14.89 -23.83 9.21
CA GLN A 33 13.92 -24.16 8.19
C GLN A 33 12.92 -23.02 7.99
N ALA A 34 12.43 -22.38 9.06
CA ALA A 34 11.60 -21.20 8.98
C ALA A 34 12.36 -20.03 8.33
N ALA A 35 13.59 -19.79 8.74
CA ALA A 35 14.44 -18.74 8.16
C ALA A 35 14.61 -18.96 6.63
N LYS A 36 14.91 -20.20 6.21
CA LYS A 36 15.04 -20.56 4.79
C LYS A 36 13.73 -20.36 4.01
N LEU A 37 12.60 -20.76 4.59
CA LEU A 37 11.27 -20.57 4.00
C LEU A 37 10.97 -19.08 3.75
N LEU A 38 11.30 -18.24 4.71
CA LEU A 38 11.12 -16.79 4.65
C LEU A 38 12.20 -16.07 3.79
N GLY A 39 13.20 -16.79 3.31
CA GLY A 39 14.29 -16.20 2.54
C GLY A 39 15.30 -15.42 3.38
N VAL A 40 15.33 -15.64 4.69
CA VAL A 40 16.28 -15.03 5.62
C VAL A 40 17.54 -15.88 5.67
N GLU A 41 18.69 -15.28 5.39
CA GLU A 41 20.00 -15.91 5.51
C GLU A 41 20.64 -15.64 6.88
N ARG A 42 20.56 -14.38 7.33
CA ARG A 42 21.17 -13.93 8.57
C ARG A 42 20.37 -12.76 9.16
N ILE A 43 20.37 -12.67 10.48
CA ILE A 43 19.91 -11.50 11.22
C ILE A 43 21.09 -10.56 11.37
N CYS A 44 20.98 -9.34 10.85
CA CYS A 44 22.01 -8.31 10.99
C CYS A 44 21.84 -7.56 12.31
N GLU A 45 20.58 -7.16 12.59
CA GLU A 45 20.20 -6.46 13.83
C GLU A 45 18.82 -6.95 14.28
N GLU A 46 18.62 -7.05 15.58
CA GLU A 46 17.34 -7.47 16.16
C GLU A 46 16.29 -6.37 16.05
N GLU A 47 16.75 -5.12 16.09
CA GLU A 47 15.89 -3.93 16.02
C GLU A 47 16.67 -2.79 15.36
N THR A 48 16.14 -2.28 14.25
CA THR A 48 16.73 -1.16 13.49
C THR A 48 15.63 -0.13 13.25
N THR A 49 15.92 1.12 13.57
CA THR A 49 15.04 2.25 13.26
C THR A 49 15.52 2.92 11.98
N VAL A 50 14.60 3.18 11.06
CA VAL A 50 14.85 3.82 9.77
C VAL A 50 14.17 5.19 9.70
N ASP A 51 14.71 6.10 8.87
CA ASP A 51 14.21 7.47 8.70
C ASP A 51 13.07 7.55 7.70
N GLY A 52 12.89 6.51 6.92
CA GLY A 52 11.85 6.45 5.90
C GLY A 52 11.76 5.09 5.23
N LEU A 53 10.91 5.02 4.20
CA LEU A 53 10.65 3.81 3.43
C LEU A 53 10.77 4.09 1.94
N HIS A 54 11.30 3.14 1.19
CA HIS A 54 11.41 3.19 -0.24
C HIS A 54 10.73 1.97 -0.86
N LEU A 55 9.57 2.18 -1.46
CA LEU A 55 8.87 1.20 -2.27
C LEU A 55 9.30 1.37 -3.72
N TYR A 56 9.92 0.34 -4.28
CA TYR A 56 10.42 0.36 -5.66
C TYR A 56 9.30 0.35 -6.70
N SER A 57 9.58 0.91 -7.87
CA SER A 57 8.66 0.86 -9.01
C SER A 57 8.36 -0.57 -9.45
N GLY A 58 7.18 -0.75 -10.06
CA GLY A 58 6.77 -2.04 -10.64
C GLY A 58 6.06 -3.00 -9.68
N PHE A 59 5.82 -2.60 -8.41
CA PHE A 59 5.04 -3.37 -7.46
C PHE A 59 3.63 -2.81 -7.29
N LEU A 60 3.50 -1.50 -7.06
CA LEU A 60 2.21 -0.82 -7.09
C LEU A 60 2.04 -0.06 -8.40
N LEU A 61 0.81 0.07 -8.88
CA LEU A 61 0.50 0.85 -10.10
C LEU A 61 0.87 2.32 -9.98
N GLY A 62 0.90 2.86 -8.77
CA GLY A 62 1.31 4.25 -8.51
C GLY A 62 2.78 4.55 -8.77
N GLY A 63 3.58 3.53 -9.09
CA GLY A 63 5.01 3.66 -9.32
C GLY A 63 5.84 3.60 -8.05
N GLU A 64 6.99 4.28 -8.08
CA GLU A 64 7.89 4.39 -6.95
C GLU A 64 7.33 5.31 -5.86
N VAL A 65 7.44 4.90 -4.61
CA VAL A 65 7.01 5.69 -3.46
C VAL A 65 8.15 5.82 -2.45
N ILE A 66 8.49 7.06 -2.12
CA ILE A 66 9.47 7.38 -1.08
C ILE A 66 8.73 8.10 0.05
N TYR A 67 8.76 7.50 1.23
CA TYR A 67 8.25 8.08 2.46
C TYR A 67 9.41 8.51 3.35
N GLN A 68 9.38 9.75 3.84
CA GLN A 68 10.34 10.28 4.81
C GLN A 68 9.56 10.78 6.02
N ALA A 69 9.91 10.28 7.21
CA ALA A 69 9.18 10.60 8.44
C ALA A 69 9.26 12.10 8.81
N GLU A 70 10.44 12.71 8.65
CA GLU A 70 10.66 14.11 9.02
C GLU A 70 9.97 15.13 8.11
N THR A 71 9.70 14.79 6.85
CA THR A 71 9.10 15.72 5.88
C THR A 71 7.58 15.77 5.92
N GLN A 72 6.97 14.85 6.66
CA GLN A 72 5.50 14.80 6.79
C GLN A 72 5.01 15.83 7.81
N LYS A 73 4.05 16.67 7.39
CA LYS A 73 3.32 17.51 8.32
C LYS A 73 2.57 16.63 9.33
N GLU A 74 2.53 17.03 10.60
CA GLU A 74 1.85 16.29 11.68
C GLU A 74 0.44 15.80 11.32
N GLU A 75 -0.33 16.62 10.57
CA GLU A 75 -1.69 16.29 10.10
C GLU A 75 -1.73 15.17 9.02
N LYS A 76 -0.59 14.79 8.44
CA LYS A 76 -0.46 13.79 7.37
C LYS A 76 0.48 12.65 7.73
N LYS A 77 1.01 12.62 8.94
CA LYS A 77 1.82 11.50 9.39
C LYS A 77 0.97 10.23 9.33
N GLN A 78 1.37 9.32 8.46
CA GLN A 78 0.88 7.96 8.52
C GLN A 78 1.64 7.26 9.65
N ASP A 79 0.91 6.54 10.49
CA ASP A 79 1.50 5.69 11.52
C ASP A 79 2.08 4.43 10.86
N LEU A 80 3.22 4.60 10.21
CA LEU A 80 3.96 3.52 9.58
C LEU A 80 5.07 3.04 10.52
N SER A 81 5.18 1.74 10.69
CA SER A 81 6.26 1.15 11.47
C SER A 81 7.62 1.47 10.82
N LEU A 82 8.48 2.17 11.56
CA LEU A 82 9.83 2.52 11.12
C LEU A 82 10.90 1.75 11.91
N THR A 83 10.48 0.84 12.79
CA THR A 83 11.37 0.02 13.61
C THR A 83 11.04 -1.45 13.39
N PHE A 84 12.02 -2.21 12.96
CA PHE A 84 11.89 -3.63 12.63
C PHE A 84 13.27 -4.32 12.61
N PRO A 85 13.35 -5.66 12.68
CA PRO A 85 14.60 -6.39 12.55
C PRO A 85 15.23 -6.23 11.16
N TRP A 86 16.55 -6.14 11.13
CA TRP A 86 17.31 -6.11 9.86
C TRP A 86 17.80 -7.48 9.48
N TYR A 87 17.35 -7.96 8.33
CA TYR A 87 17.71 -9.25 7.79
C TYR A 87 18.60 -9.12 6.54
N GLN A 88 19.61 -9.97 6.44
CA GLN A 88 20.25 -10.29 5.17
C GLN A 88 19.44 -11.39 4.50
N LEU A 89 19.06 -11.18 3.22
CA LEU A 89 18.23 -12.12 2.49
C LEU A 89 19.08 -13.08 1.65
N SER A 90 18.59 -14.31 1.51
CA SER A 90 19.22 -15.32 0.67
C SER A 90 19.10 -14.99 -0.82
N SER A 91 19.99 -15.54 -1.62
CA SER A 91 19.95 -15.40 -3.07
C SER A 91 18.60 -15.84 -3.66
N GLY A 92 18.16 -15.17 -4.76
CA GLY A 92 16.88 -15.44 -5.41
C GLY A 92 15.68 -14.83 -4.68
N THR A 93 15.91 -13.89 -3.78
CA THR A 93 14.88 -13.10 -3.12
C THR A 93 14.75 -11.75 -3.83
N LYS A 94 13.51 -11.38 -4.21
CA LYS A 94 13.19 -10.07 -4.81
C LYS A 94 12.67 -9.14 -3.73
N VAL A 95 13.28 -7.97 -3.59
CA VAL A 95 12.87 -6.95 -2.62
C VAL A 95 12.03 -5.90 -3.30
N TYR A 96 10.90 -5.54 -2.70
CA TYR A 96 9.96 -4.53 -3.18
C TYR A 96 9.99 -3.24 -2.35
N MET A 97 10.30 -3.35 -1.06
CA MET A 97 10.40 -2.19 -0.18
C MET A 97 11.57 -2.34 0.77
N ARG A 98 12.29 -1.24 0.99
CA ARG A 98 13.38 -1.14 1.97
C ARG A 98 13.17 0.03 2.92
N GLY A 99 13.72 -0.08 4.11
CA GLY A 99 13.94 1.06 4.97
C GLY A 99 15.00 1.99 4.36
N ARG A 100 14.93 3.27 4.71
CA ARG A 100 15.94 4.27 4.38
C ARG A 100 16.61 4.73 5.65
N ILE A 101 17.93 4.80 5.62
CA ILE A 101 18.74 5.35 6.69
C ILE A 101 19.46 6.55 6.09
N GLU A 102 19.21 7.74 6.62
CA GLU A 102 19.91 8.96 6.26
C GLU A 102 21.29 8.99 6.93
N ASP A 103 22.19 9.81 6.44
CA ASP A 103 23.56 9.97 6.95
C ASP A 103 24.42 8.69 6.99
N THR A 104 24.18 7.74 6.07
CA THR A 104 25.02 6.56 5.91
C THR A 104 25.64 6.51 4.51
N GLU A 105 26.78 5.81 4.37
CA GLU A 105 27.41 5.50 3.09
C GLU A 105 26.75 4.29 2.40
N LEU A 106 25.66 3.73 2.97
CA LEU A 106 24.98 2.55 2.46
C LEU A 106 24.24 2.86 1.16
N GLU A 107 24.42 2.01 0.17
CA GLU A 107 23.58 2.05 -1.01
C GLU A 107 22.14 1.62 -0.68
N ASN A 108 21.16 2.09 -1.44
CA ASN A 108 19.75 1.69 -1.26
C ASN A 108 19.56 0.16 -1.28
N SER A 109 20.39 -0.57 -2.02
CA SER A 109 20.37 -2.04 -2.09
C SER A 109 20.84 -2.73 -0.82
N GLU A 110 21.56 -2.03 0.03
CA GLU A 110 22.10 -2.53 1.29
C GLU A 110 21.21 -2.22 2.49
N CYS A 111 20.29 -1.25 2.34
CA CYS A 111 19.33 -0.87 3.37
C CYS A 111 18.41 -2.03 3.80
N PRO A 112 17.87 -1.99 5.04
CA PRO A 112 17.06 -3.07 5.60
C PRO A 112 15.86 -3.43 4.71
N PRO A 113 15.66 -4.69 4.33
CA PRO A 113 14.49 -5.11 3.55
C PRO A 113 13.23 -5.09 4.42
N VAL A 114 12.13 -4.59 3.85
CA VAL A 114 10.83 -4.48 4.50
C VAL A 114 9.80 -5.39 3.86
N ILE A 115 9.69 -5.37 2.52
CA ILE A 115 8.82 -6.27 1.78
C ILE A 115 9.65 -7.01 0.75
N TRP A 116 9.58 -8.34 0.77
CA TRP A 116 10.29 -9.17 -0.20
C TRP A 116 9.52 -10.43 -0.54
N ARG A 117 9.95 -11.09 -1.63
CA ARG A 117 9.43 -12.37 -2.10
C ARG A 117 10.54 -13.38 -2.27
N LYS A 118 10.40 -14.54 -1.70
CA LYS A 118 11.20 -15.73 -1.99
C LYS A 118 10.48 -16.59 -3.02
N SER A 119 11.17 -16.94 -4.10
CA SER A 119 10.66 -17.84 -5.15
C SER A 119 11.21 -19.25 -4.94
N PHE A 120 10.39 -20.24 -5.26
CA PHE A 120 10.72 -21.66 -5.17
C PHE A 120 10.66 -22.32 -6.55
N PRO A 121 11.46 -23.35 -6.80
CA PRO A 121 11.49 -24.04 -8.09
C PRO A 121 10.15 -24.65 -8.51
N SER A 122 9.28 -24.94 -7.54
CA SER A 122 7.92 -25.45 -7.74
C SER A 122 6.95 -24.42 -8.34
N GLY A 123 7.35 -23.15 -8.46
CA GLY A 123 6.46 -22.03 -8.78
C GLY A 123 5.73 -21.45 -7.57
N GLY A 124 5.99 -21.95 -6.38
CA GLY A 124 5.48 -21.36 -5.13
C GLY A 124 6.24 -20.10 -4.74
N TYR A 125 5.57 -19.24 -3.98
CA TYR A 125 6.12 -17.98 -3.51
C TYR A 125 5.83 -17.74 -2.03
N VAL A 126 6.79 -17.12 -1.34
CA VAL A 126 6.59 -16.59 0.01
C VAL A 126 6.85 -15.10 -0.02
N PHE A 127 5.80 -14.31 0.19
CA PHE A 127 5.93 -12.89 0.46
C PHE A 127 6.08 -12.67 1.96
N VAL A 128 6.98 -11.80 2.30
CA VAL A 128 7.24 -11.43 3.69
C VAL A 128 7.08 -9.92 3.85
N VAL A 129 6.36 -9.53 4.88
CA VAL A 129 6.17 -8.15 5.29
C VAL A 129 6.74 -7.99 6.69
N ASN A 130 7.84 -7.27 6.78
CA ASN A 130 8.59 -7.02 8.00
C ASN A 130 8.11 -5.71 8.64
N GLY A 131 7.02 -5.79 9.39
CA GLY A 131 6.33 -4.66 10.02
C GLY A 131 4.83 -4.64 9.75
N ASP A 132 4.11 -3.69 10.33
CA ASP A 132 2.64 -3.61 10.31
C ASP A 132 2.11 -2.80 9.11
N TYR A 133 2.44 -3.25 7.90
CA TYR A 133 2.06 -2.54 6.68
C TYR A 133 0.81 -3.10 6.00
N LEU A 134 0.27 -4.22 6.47
CA LEU A 134 -0.93 -4.84 5.88
C LEU A 134 -2.24 -4.32 6.46
N GLU A 135 -2.19 -3.29 7.28
CA GLU A 135 -3.37 -2.67 7.87
C GLU A 135 -4.00 -1.60 6.96
N GLY A 136 -5.29 -1.41 7.09
CA GLY A 136 -6.05 -0.35 6.41
C GLY A 136 -6.01 -0.43 4.88
N SER A 137 -6.15 0.71 4.23
CA SER A 137 -6.17 0.82 2.75
C SER A 137 -4.82 0.49 2.11
N THR A 138 -3.73 0.77 2.80
CA THR A 138 -2.36 0.44 2.34
C THR A 138 -2.20 -1.07 2.22
N GLY A 139 -2.68 -1.83 3.21
CA GLY A 139 -2.65 -3.28 3.21
C GLY A 139 -3.40 -3.89 2.02
N ILE A 140 -4.56 -3.37 1.65
CA ILE A 140 -5.32 -3.83 0.48
C ILE A 140 -4.50 -3.64 -0.80
N GLY A 141 -3.84 -2.49 -0.96
CA GLY A 141 -2.97 -2.20 -2.10
C GLY A 141 -1.79 -3.18 -2.19
N LEU A 142 -1.11 -3.42 -1.07
CA LEU A 142 0.01 -4.35 -1.00
C LEU A 142 -0.39 -5.80 -1.28
N LEU A 143 -1.51 -6.27 -0.71
CA LEU A 143 -2.04 -7.61 -0.98
C LEU A 143 -2.39 -7.79 -2.46
N SER A 144 -3.07 -6.80 -3.06
CA SER A 144 -3.39 -6.82 -4.49
C SER A 144 -2.14 -6.87 -5.37
N ALA A 145 -1.08 -6.12 -4.99
CA ALA A 145 0.19 -6.14 -5.71
C ALA A 145 0.90 -7.50 -5.60
N MET A 146 0.88 -8.13 -4.43
CA MET A 146 1.45 -9.47 -4.22
C MET A 146 0.74 -10.53 -5.06
N GLU A 147 -0.58 -10.47 -5.14
CA GLU A 147 -1.34 -11.37 -5.98
C GLU A 147 -1.06 -11.14 -7.47
N TYR A 148 -0.98 -9.88 -7.90
CA TYR A 148 -0.65 -9.53 -9.29
C TYR A 148 0.74 -10.03 -9.71
N GLU A 149 1.72 -10.01 -8.83
CA GLU A 149 3.08 -10.52 -9.09
C GLU A 149 3.15 -12.04 -9.34
N THR A 150 2.13 -12.79 -8.95
CA THR A 150 2.18 -14.25 -8.91
C THR A 150 1.14 -14.96 -9.77
N ARG A 151 0.17 -14.22 -10.32
CA ARG A 151 -0.92 -14.78 -11.12
C ARG A 151 -0.96 -14.14 -12.50
N ASP A 152 -1.29 -14.94 -13.51
CA ASP A 152 -1.42 -14.47 -14.90
C ASP A 152 -2.62 -13.52 -15.08
N TRP A 153 -3.61 -13.61 -14.21
CA TRP A 153 -4.78 -12.75 -14.23
C TRP A 153 -5.43 -12.63 -12.85
N ILE A 154 -5.80 -11.42 -12.51
CA ILE A 154 -6.40 -11.03 -11.25
C ILE A 154 -7.36 -9.86 -11.48
N LEU A 155 -8.39 -9.76 -10.67
CA LEU A 155 -9.20 -8.54 -10.59
C LEU A 155 -8.41 -7.49 -9.78
N TYR A 156 -7.89 -6.52 -10.50
CA TYR A 156 -7.07 -5.46 -9.94
C TYR A 156 -7.75 -4.11 -10.21
N PRO A 157 -7.95 -3.25 -9.20
CA PRO A 157 -8.45 -1.91 -9.43
C PRO A 157 -7.40 -1.09 -10.19
N VAL A 158 -7.59 -0.92 -11.49
CA VAL A 158 -6.68 -0.16 -12.35
C VAL A 158 -6.74 1.34 -12.06
N VAL A 159 -7.84 1.80 -11.50
CA VAL A 159 -8.06 3.21 -11.17
C VAL A 159 -8.63 3.30 -9.77
N ASN A 160 -7.94 4.00 -8.89
CA ASN A 160 -8.50 4.45 -7.63
C ASN A 160 -9.39 5.68 -7.91
N ALA A 161 -10.44 5.47 -8.71
CA ALA A 161 -11.39 6.51 -9.08
C ALA A 161 -12.59 6.43 -8.16
N GLN A 162 -12.80 7.48 -7.39
CA GLN A 162 -14.09 7.77 -6.83
C GLN A 162 -14.96 8.33 -7.96
N ASN A 163 -15.95 7.58 -8.39
CA ASN A 163 -16.98 8.11 -9.27
C ASN A 163 -17.96 8.91 -8.40
N LEU A 164 -17.95 10.20 -8.52
CA LEU A 164 -18.98 11.06 -7.95
C LEU A 164 -20.13 11.12 -8.94
N VAL A 165 -21.20 10.41 -8.62
CA VAL A 165 -22.42 10.41 -9.45
C VAL A 165 -23.44 11.36 -8.83
N PHE A 166 -23.74 12.44 -9.52
CA PHE A 166 -24.88 13.30 -9.17
C PHE A 166 -26.13 12.74 -9.79
N THR A 167 -27.03 12.23 -8.97
CA THR A 167 -28.35 11.82 -9.42
C THR A 167 -29.31 12.99 -9.20
N ASN A 168 -30.21 13.25 -10.18
CA ASN A 168 -31.20 14.32 -10.14
C ASN A 168 -30.61 15.76 -10.09
N PHE A 169 -29.49 15.96 -10.77
CA PHE A 169 -28.95 17.31 -10.93
C PHE A 169 -28.93 17.73 -12.41
N PRO A 170 -29.42 18.91 -12.77
CA PRO A 170 -30.28 19.78 -11.97
C PRO A 170 -31.60 19.09 -11.65
N GLY A 171 -32.07 19.20 -10.41
CA GLY A 171 -33.25 18.47 -9.95
C GLY A 171 -34.51 18.78 -10.76
N THR A 172 -35.36 17.78 -10.93
CA THR A 172 -36.74 17.98 -11.36
C THR A 172 -37.64 18.30 -10.17
N ALA A 173 -37.09 18.99 -9.15
CA ALA A 173 -37.85 19.42 -8.01
C ALA A 173 -38.96 20.37 -8.46
N ASN A 174 -40.15 20.26 -7.87
CA ASN A 174 -41.21 21.24 -8.05
C ASN A 174 -40.63 22.63 -7.75
N GLU A 175 -40.52 23.44 -8.78
CA GLU A 175 -40.02 24.80 -8.65
C GLU A 175 -41.00 25.60 -7.79
N ASN A 176 -40.57 26.00 -6.57
CA ASN A 176 -41.27 27.03 -5.83
C ASN A 176 -40.68 28.38 -6.22
N GLU A 177 -41.14 28.89 -7.37
CA GLU A 177 -40.62 30.15 -7.93
C GLU A 177 -40.78 31.33 -6.96
N ASP A 178 -41.85 31.38 -6.20
CA ASP A 178 -42.09 32.46 -5.22
C ASP A 178 -41.03 32.43 -4.11
N THR A 179 -40.72 31.26 -3.61
CA THR A 179 -39.65 31.08 -2.60
C THR A 179 -38.28 31.40 -3.18
N MET A 180 -37.98 30.98 -4.37
CA MET A 180 -36.69 31.25 -5.03
C MET A 180 -36.53 32.76 -5.30
N MET A 181 -37.57 33.42 -5.80
CA MET A 181 -37.57 34.88 -6.00
C MET A 181 -37.44 35.63 -4.69
N ALA A 182 -38.10 35.18 -3.62
CA ALA A 182 -38.05 35.85 -2.32
C ALA A 182 -36.66 35.76 -1.66
N TYR A 183 -36.02 34.63 -1.70
CA TYR A 183 -34.73 34.42 -1.03
C TYR A 183 -33.50 34.69 -1.91
N TYR A 184 -33.58 34.44 -3.21
CA TYR A 184 -32.42 34.51 -4.11
C TYR A 184 -32.60 35.51 -5.26
N SER A 185 -33.77 36.12 -5.39
CA SER A 185 -34.10 37.05 -6.49
C SER A 185 -33.83 36.45 -7.89
N GLN A 186 -33.98 35.15 -8.02
CA GLN A 186 -33.72 34.40 -9.25
C GLN A 186 -34.74 33.26 -9.42
N THR A 187 -34.92 32.83 -10.66
CA THR A 187 -35.63 31.58 -10.94
C THR A 187 -34.75 30.40 -10.57
N MET A 188 -35.33 29.22 -10.35
CA MET A 188 -34.56 27.98 -10.09
C MET A 188 -33.50 27.73 -11.18
N LYS A 189 -33.87 27.88 -12.45
CA LYS A 189 -32.93 27.73 -13.57
C LYS A 189 -31.79 28.74 -13.55
N GLY A 190 -32.08 29.99 -13.15
CA GLY A 190 -31.06 31.01 -12.98
C GLY A 190 -30.10 30.65 -11.83
N PHE A 191 -30.63 30.22 -10.71
CA PHE A 191 -29.86 29.82 -9.54
C PHE A 191 -29.00 28.56 -9.86
N GLU A 192 -29.54 27.56 -10.53
CA GLU A 192 -28.79 26.39 -10.96
C GLU A 192 -27.62 26.77 -11.86
N ARG A 193 -27.85 27.62 -12.85
CA ARG A 193 -26.83 28.07 -13.79
C ARG A 193 -25.75 28.94 -13.15
N ASP A 194 -26.14 29.88 -12.33
CA ASP A 194 -25.25 30.98 -11.86
C ASP A 194 -24.64 30.70 -10.49
N VAL A 195 -25.21 29.78 -9.72
CA VAL A 195 -24.76 29.45 -8.36
C VAL A 195 -24.39 27.97 -8.24
N CYS A 196 -25.34 27.07 -8.49
CA CYS A 196 -25.10 25.63 -8.23
C CYS A 196 -24.02 25.06 -9.12
N TRP A 197 -24.08 25.28 -10.42
CA TRP A 197 -23.12 24.74 -11.37
C TRP A 197 -21.71 25.29 -11.17
N PRO A 198 -21.47 26.62 -11.06
CA PRO A 198 -20.15 27.15 -10.78
C PRO A 198 -19.58 26.71 -9.43
N THR A 199 -20.43 26.60 -8.40
CA THR A 199 -20.01 26.11 -7.09
C THR A 199 -19.56 24.65 -7.17
N LEU A 200 -20.34 23.80 -7.84
CA LEU A 200 -19.99 22.40 -8.05
C LEU A 200 -18.67 22.27 -8.82
N ALA A 201 -18.53 22.98 -9.94
CA ALA A 201 -17.31 22.99 -10.74
C ALA A 201 -16.08 23.40 -9.91
N SER A 202 -16.23 24.45 -9.10
CA SER A 202 -15.15 24.92 -8.21
C SER A 202 -14.78 23.90 -7.12
N VAL A 203 -15.75 23.16 -6.58
CA VAL A 203 -15.49 22.09 -5.59
C VAL A 203 -14.74 20.92 -6.26
N LEU A 204 -15.17 20.52 -7.46
CA LEU A 204 -14.53 19.44 -8.21
C LEU A 204 -13.11 19.81 -8.61
N GLU A 205 -12.89 21.02 -9.09
CA GLU A 205 -11.56 21.52 -9.45
C GLU A 205 -10.61 21.55 -8.24
N ARG A 206 -11.07 22.04 -7.09
CA ARG A 206 -10.28 22.02 -5.84
C ARG A 206 -9.98 20.61 -5.35
N GLY A 207 -10.91 19.68 -5.55
CA GLY A 207 -10.72 18.28 -5.24
C GLY A 207 -9.89 17.51 -6.28
N LYS A 208 -9.45 18.18 -7.38
CA LYS A 208 -8.80 17.54 -8.54
C LYS A 208 -9.61 16.38 -9.11
N LEU A 209 -10.93 16.49 -9.05
CA LEU A 209 -11.85 15.53 -9.64
C LEU A 209 -12.20 16.02 -11.04
N GLY A 210 -11.98 15.17 -12.07
CA GLY A 210 -12.41 15.45 -13.44
C GLY A 210 -13.93 15.40 -13.54
N LEU A 211 -14.51 16.25 -14.39
CA LEU A 211 -15.88 16.16 -14.91
C LEU A 211 -15.89 15.30 -16.16
#